data_ab29ad6b469bb2e967ef3a9a788b9565
#
_entry.id   ab29ad6b469bb2e967ef3a9a788b9565
#
_cell.length_a   1.000
_cell.length_b   1.000
_cell.length_c   1.000
_cell.angle_alpha   90.00
_cell.angle_beta   90.00
_cell.angle_gamma   90.00
#
_symmetry.space_group_name_H-M   'P 1'
#
loop_
_entity.id
_entity.type
_entity.pdbx_description
1 polymer ?
#
loop_
_entity_poly.entity_id
_entity_poly.type
_entity_poly.pdbx_seq_one_letter_code
_entity_poly.pdbx_strand_id
1 'polypeptide(L)'
;FNKRMSKKNVAICIEYDALPNIGHACGHNLISSIGLGAFFILSNYKKELDYEIKLVGCPAEEIIPLTYENGGGGGKIKLIDQGVFDNTAYSVMIHPATRNEVDPLMIAVKQIDIEYFGKAAHASGSAYVGKNALDAQILAYNNISALRQQLQPVEKVHGIITHGGESPNIIPDYTRSSWMIRAQKTKDLNRLEKKIINCFKGAAESTGCKLNVVEGNGTYENLVTDEKLKLIFMENSK
;
A
#
# COMPACT_ATOMS: atom_id res chain seq x y z
N PHE A 1 -39.07 -20.76 11.08
CA PHE A 1 -37.74 -20.23 11.34
C PHE A 1 -37.67 -18.78 10.84
N ASN A 2 -37.95 -17.79 11.67
CA ASN A 2 -37.73 -16.39 11.38
C ASN A 2 -36.22 -16.16 11.36
N LYS A 3 -35.62 -16.07 10.17
CA LYS A 3 -34.29 -15.49 9.98
C LYS A 3 -34.39 -14.03 10.41
N ARG A 4 -34.04 -13.71 11.66
CA ARG A 4 -33.72 -12.31 12.03
C ARG A 4 -32.63 -11.88 11.06
N MET A 5 -32.97 -10.96 10.16
CA MET A 5 -31.95 -10.28 9.37
C MET A 5 -30.98 -9.68 10.38
N SER A 6 -29.69 -10.07 10.33
CA SER A 6 -28.68 -9.49 11.20
C SER A 6 -28.68 -7.99 10.97
N LYS A 7 -28.75 -7.20 12.04
CA LYS A 7 -28.62 -5.75 11.93
C LYS A 7 -27.33 -5.43 11.20
N LYS A 8 -27.37 -4.48 10.28
CA LYS A 8 -26.14 -3.92 9.72
C LYS A 8 -25.31 -3.31 10.82
N ASN A 9 -23.99 -3.32 10.68
CA ASN A 9 -23.11 -2.72 11.67
C ASN A 9 -22.46 -1.42 11.15
N VAL A 10 -22.02 -0.60 12.11
CA VAL A 10 -21.10 0.52 11.90
C VAL A 10 -19.75 0.10 12.47
N ALA A 11 -18.73 0.09 11.64
CA ALA A 11 -17.38 -0.26 12.04
C ALA A 11 -16.60 0.98 12.49
N ILE A 12 -16.07 0.95 13.71
CA ILE A 12 -15.05 1.87 14.19
C ILE A 12 -13.71 1.21 13.91
N CYS A 13 -12.97 1.73 12.93
CA CYS A 13 -11.66 1.22 12.58
C CYS A 13 -10.59 1.86 13.46
N ILE A 14 -9.65 1.06 13.95
CA ILE A 14 -8.50 1.52 14.72
C ILE A 14 -7.22 0.90 14.18
N GLU A 15 -6.19 1.71 14.06
CA GLU A 15 -4.81 1.30 13.80
C GLU A 15 -4.04 1.30 15.12
N TYR A 16 -3.08 0.39 15.30
CA TYR A 16 -2.37 0.23 16.57
C TYR A 16 -0.91 -0.21 16.42
N ASP A 17 -0.42 -0.37 15.18
CA ASP A 17 0.98 -0.64 14.90
C ASP A 17 1.84 0.63 15.00
N ALA A 18 3.15 0.46 14.94
CA ALA A 18 4.13 1.52 15.06
C ALA A 18 5.21 1.38 13.99
N LEU A 19 5.81 2.49 13.61
CA LEU A 19 6.94 2.51 12.68
C LEU A 19 8.16 1.83 13.31
N PRO A 20 8.87 0.95 12.58
CA PRO A 20 10.10 0.34 13.05
C PRO A 20 11.14 1.41 13.43
N ASN A 21 11.73 1.28 14.62
CA ASN A 21 12.76 2.16 15.18
C ASN A 21 12.35 3.62 15.44
N ILE A 22 11.10 4.02 15.11
CA ILE A 22 10.58 5.39 15.29
C ILE A 22 9.46 5.41 16.33
N GLY A 23 8.68 4.34 16.45
CA GLY A 23 7.54 4.26 17.35
C GLY A 23 6.27 4.87 16.73
N HIS A 24 5.37 5.38 17.57
CA HIS A 24 4.07 5.91 17.16
C HIS A 24 4.14 7.33 16.56
N ALA A 25 5.04 7.57 15.60
CA ALA A 25 5.17 8.88 14.95
C ALA A 25 3.95 9.24 14.09
N CYS A 26 3.21 8.24 13.58
CA CYS A 26 1.94 8.45 12.88
C CYS A 26 0.73 8.62 13.82
N GLY A 27 0.90 8.33 15.13
CA GLY A 27 -0.14 8.54 16.13
C GLY A 27 -1.17 7.42 16.24
N HIS A 28 -0.86 6.20 15.85
CA HIS A 28 -1.77 5.04 15.94
C HIS A 28 -2.19 4.72 17.38
N ASN A 29 -1.37 5.06 18.37
CA ASN A 29 -1.75 4.99 19.78
C ASN A 29 -2.93 5.92 20.13
N LEU A 30 -3.04 7.08 19.48
CA LEU A 30 -4.20 7.98 19.62
C LEU A 30 -5.41 7.43 18.87
N ILE A 31 -5.23 6.91 17.66
CA ILE A 31 -6.30 6.29 16.86
C ILE A 31 -6.96 5.17 17.65
N SER A 32 -6.14 4.25 18.20
CA SER A 32 -6.64 3.11 18.98
C SER A 32 -7.35 3.55 20.26
N SER A 33 -6.79 4.52 20.98
CA SER A 33 -7.38 4.99 22.24
C SER A 33 -8.72 5.71 22.03
N ILE A 34 -8.81 6.57 21.00
CA ILE A 34 -10.03 7.31 20.67
C ILE A 34 -11.12 6.35 20.19
N GLY A 35 -10.77 5.44 19.26
CA GLY A 35 -11.74 4.49 18.71
C GLY A 35 -12.25 3.51 19.75
N LEU A 36 -11.37 3.02 20.64
CA LEU A 36 -11.76 2.15 21.77
C LEU A 36 -12.68 2.89 22.74
N GLY A 37 -12.35 4.14 23.10
CA GLY A 37 -13.18 4.98 23.96
C GLY A 37 -14.58 5.20 23.37
N ALA A 38 -14.67 5.54 22.09
CA ALA A 38 -15.94 5.71 21.39
C ALA A 38 -16.75 4.41 21.36
N PHE A 39 -16.10 3.26 21.10
CA PHE A 39 -16.75 1.96 21.14
C PHE A 39 -17.33 1.65 22.52
N PHE A 40 -16.60 1.88 23.61
CA PHE A 40 -17.09 1.67 24.99
C PHE A 40 -18.31 2.54 25.30
N ILE A 41 -18.26 3.82 24.96
CA ILE A 41 -19.39 4.74 25.19
C ILE A 41 -20.62 4.24 24.42
N LEU A 42 -20.51 4.00 23.13
CA LEU A 42 -21.62 3.57 22.27
C LEU A 42 -22.17 2.19 22.68
N SER A 43 -21.34 1.30 23.22
CA SER A 43 -21.77 -0.01 23.69
C SER A 43 -22.79 0.07 24.83
N ASN A 44 -22.80 1.15 25.62
CA ASN A 44 -23.82 1.38 26.67
C ASN A 44 -25.18 1.72 26.08
N TYR A 45 -25.22 2.23 24.84
CA TYR A 45 -26.45 2.64 24.15
C TYR A 45 -26.94 1.61 23.11
N LYS A 46 -26.38 0.39 23.10
CA LYS A 46 -26.68 -0.65 22.10
C LYS A 46 -28.16 -0.98 21.88
N LYS A 47 -29.02 -0.74 22.89
CA LYS A 47 -30.47 -0.97 22.80
C LYS A 47 -31.19 0.17 22.06
N GLU A 48 -30.59 1.35 22.00
CA GLU A 48 -31.16 2.57 21.46
C GLU A 48 -30.68 2.79 19.99
N LEU A 49 -29.66 2.03 19.56
CA LEU A 49 -29.08 2.14 18.24
C LEU A 49 -29.75 1.19 17.25
N ASP A 50 -30.00 1.68 16.02
CA ASP A 50 -30.51 0.88 14.91
C ASP A 50 -29.44 -0.02 14.28
N TYR A 51 -28.18 0.25 14.54
CA TYR A 51 -27.00 -0.48 14.05
C TYR A 51 -26.28 -1.17 15.21
N GLU A 52 -25.62 -2.28 14.89
CA GLU A 52 -24.62 -2.84 15.78
C GLU A 52 -23.33 -2.04 15.67
N ILE A 53 -22.64 -1.79 16.77
CA ILE A 53 -21.32 -1.14 16.75
C ILE A 53 -20.25 -2.22 16.79
N LYS A 54 -19.32 -2.14 15.84
CA LYS A 54 -18.21 -3.07 15.69
C LYS A 54 -16.88 -2.32 15.80
N LEU A 55 -16.01 -2.77 16.66
CA LEU A 55 -14.62 -2.30 16.71
C LEU A 55 -13.75 -3.19 15.80
N VAL A 56 -13.02 -2.60 14.88
CA VAL A 56 -12.15 -3.30 13.93
C VAL A 56 -10.72 -2.85 14.14
N GLY A 57 -9.88 -3.74 14.71
CA GLY A 57 -8.45 -3.52 14.82
C GLY A 57 -7.76 -3.80 13.49
N CYS A 58 -7.12 -2.80 12.91
CA CYS A 58 -6.41 -2.87 11.64
C CYS A 58 -4.89 -2.97 11.90
N PRO A 59 -4.29 -4.16 11.77
CA PRO A 59 -2.87 -4.35 12.01
C PRO A 59 -2.02 -3.95 10.80
N ALA A 60 -0.73 -3.71 11.02
CA ALA A 60 0.30 -3.59 9.99
C ALA A 60 -0.05 -2.59 8.88
N GLU A 61 -0.47 -1.39 9.25
CA GLU A 61 -0.75 -0.29 8.33
C GLU A 61 0.55 0.32 7.80
N GLU A 62 1.49 0.58 8.71
CA GLU A 62 2.78 1.22 8.43
C GLU A 62 3.77 0.33 7.68
N ILE A 63 3.57 -0.97 7.74
CA ILE A 63 4.49 -1.93 7.14
C ILE A 63 3.86 -2.48 5.88
N ILE A 64 4.37 -2.05 4.73
CA ILE A 64 4.06 -2.62 3.42
C ILE A 64 5.32 -3.33 2.86
N PRO A 65 5.93 -4.31 3.54
CA PRO A 65 7.01 -5.07 2.95
C PRO A 65 6.42 -6.28 2.22
N LEU A 66 6.78 -6.42 0.96
CA LEU A 66 6.59 -7.64 0.18
C LEU A 66 7.36 -8.84 0.75
N THR A 67 8.27 -8.60 1.70
CA THR A 67 9.29 -9.54 2.14
C THR A 67 8.91 -10.42 3.33
N TYR A 68 7.72 -10.30 3.90
CA TYR A 68 7.32 -11.24 4.95
C TYR A 68 6.70 -12.49 4.32
N GLU A 69 7.36 -13.62 4.52
CA GLU A 69 6.94 -14.95 4.07
C GLU A 69 5.51 -15.34 4.48
N ASN A 70 4.90 -14.58 5.40
CA ASN A 70 3.52 -14.74 5.87
C ASN A 70 2.58 -13.59 5.46
N GLY A 71 2.90 -12.86 4.37
CA GLY A 71 2.02 -11.80 3.87
C GLY A 71 1.94 -10.60 4.82
N GLY A 72 3.07 -9.98 5.15
CA GLY A 72 3.14 -8.76 5.95
C GLY A 72 2.54 -7.56 5.21
N GLY A 73 2.01 -6.58 5.97
CA GLY A 73 1.42 -5.35 5.47
C GLY A 73 -0.01 -5.49 4.96
N GLY A 74 -0.69 -4.36 4.83
CA GLY A 74 -2.04 -4.33 4.27
C GLY A 74 -3.10 -5.00 5.14
N GLY A 75 -3.02 -4.87 6.45
CA GLY A 75 -3.97 -5.53 7.36
C GLY A 75 -5.43 -5.25 7.03
N LYS A 76 -5.76 -4.03 6.59
CA LYS A 76 -7.12 -3.69 6.15
C LYS A 76 -7.54 -4.50 4.92
N ILE A 77 -6.64 -4.72 3.95
CA ILE A 77 -6.93 -5.53 2.75
C ILE A 77 -7.26 -6.96 3.18
N LYS A 78 -6.45 -7.56 4.05
CA LYS A 78 -6.71 -8.92 4.57
C LYS A 78 -8.03 -9.02 5.32
N LEU A 79 -8.39 -8.00 6.11
CA LEU A 79 -9.67 -7.96 6.81
C LEU A 79 -10.85 -7.90 5.83
N ILE A 80 -10.70 -7.17 4.71
CA ILE A 80 -11.69 -7.14 3.63
C ILE A 80 -11.81 -8.52 2.99
N ASP A 81 -10.70 -9.14 2.61
CA ASP A 81 -10.67 -10.47 1.98
C ASP A 81 -11.26 -11.56 2.88
N GLN A 82 -11.16 -11.39 4.20
CA GLN A 82 -11.76 -12.29 5.19
C GLN A 82 -13.24 -11.98 5.49
N GLY A 83 -13.86 -11.04 4.79
CA GLY A 83 -15.27 -10.69 4.95
C GLY A 83 -15.60 -9.92 6.23
N VAL A 84 -14.59 -9.33 6.88
CA VAL A 84 -14.80 -8.57 8.14
C VAL A 84 -15.78 -7.42 7.94
N PHE A 85 -15.88 -6.87 6.74
CA PHE A 85 -16.74 -5.73 6.41
C PHE A 85 -18.03 -6.10 5.66
N ASP A 86 -18.32 -7.38 5.40
CA ASP A 86 -19.45 -7.81 4.54
C ASP A 86 -20.82 -7.32 4.99
N ASN A 87 -21.04 -7.13 6.29
CA ASN A 87 -22.30 -6.61 6.85
C ASN A 87 -22.16 -5.19 7.41
N THR A 88 -21.15 -4.45 6.98
CA THR A 88 -20.88 -3.09 7.43
C THR A 88 -21.61 -2.09 6.54
N ALA A 89 -22.46 -1.26 7.16
CA ALA A 89 -23.15 -0.18 6.47
C ALA A 89 -22.26 1.04 6.32
N TYR A 90 -21.49 1.34 7.35
CA TYR A 90 -20.59 2.50 7.42
C TYR A 90 -19.33 2.13 8.20
N SER A 91 -18.22 2.74 7.83
CA SER A 91 -16.97 2.66 8.59
C SER A 91 -16.47 4.07 8.89
N VAL A 92 -15.94 4.25 10.08
CA VAL A 92 -15.37 5.53 10.54
C VAL A 92 -14.02 5.28 11.20
N MET A 93 -13.11 6.23 11.02
CA MET A 93 -11.81 6.25 11.68
C MET A 93 -11.41 7.69 11.93
N ILE A 94 -10.75 7.95 13.06
CA ILE A 94 -10.15 9.25 13.36
C ILE A 94 -8.65 9.09 13.33
N HIS A 95 -7.98 9.92 12.53
CA HIS A 95 -6.54 9.91 12.38
C HIS A 95 -5.96 11.28 12.81
N PRO A 96 -4.95 11.34 13.68
CA PRO A 96 -4.32 12.61 14.06
C PRO A 96 -3.64 13.27 12.86
N ALA A 97 -3.76 14.59 12.79
CA ALA A 97 -3.14 15.40 11.75
C ALA A 97 -2.82 16.79 12.30
N THR A 98 -2.11 17.61 11.52
CA THR A 98 -1.77 18.99 11.88
C THR A 98 -2.92 19.96 11.71
N ARG A 99 -4.04 19.51 11.15
CA ARG A 99 -5.25 20.30 10.93
C ARG A 99 -6.50 19.41 11.07
N ASN A 100 -7.63 20.05 11.41
CA ASN A 100 -8.92 19.36 11.40
C ASN A 100 -9.45 19.27 9.97
N GLU A 101 -9.69 18.08 9.49
CA GLU A 101 -10.17 17.79 8.14
C GLU A 101 -11.12 16.58 8.18
N VAL A 102 -12.29 16.71 7.57
CA VAL A 102 -13.31 15.65 7.57
C VAL A 102 -13.27 14.82 6.29
N ASP A 103 -12.66 15.34 5.25
CA ASP A 103 -12.57 14.71 3.93
C ASP A 103 -11.13 14.82 3.40
N PRO A 104 -10.17 14.11 4.04
CA PRO A 104 -8.78 14.19 3.65
C PRO A 104 -8.57 13.59 2.26
N LEU A 105 -7.74 14.23 1.45
CA LEU A 105 -7.32 13.68 0.17
C LEU A 105 -6.39 12.49 0.40
N MET A 106 -6.96 11.28 0.41
CA MET A 106 -6.17 10.04 0.45
C MET A 106 -6.10 9.44 -0.95
N ILE A 107 -4.88 9.39 -1.48
CA ILE A 107 -4.60 8.95 -2.85
C ILE A 107 -4.39 7.45 -2.92
N ALA A 108 -4.61 6.87 -4.11
CA ALA A 108 -4.35 5.47 -4.36
C ALA A 108 -2.85 5.16 -4.37
N VAL A 109 -2.46 4.02 -3.83
CA VAL A 109 -1.07 3.54 -3.76
C VAL A 109 -0.97 2.05 -4.05
N LYS A 110 0.07 1.66 -4.77
CA LYS A 110 0.46 0.27 -5.01
C LYS A 110 1.96 0.11 -4.83
N GLN A 111 2.38 -1.00 -4.23
CA GLN A 111 3.77 -1.42 -4.18
C GLN A 111 3.98 -2.61 -5.12
N ILE A 112 5.12 -2.60 -5.82
CA ILE A 112 5.59 -3.71 -6.66
C ILE A 112 7.07 -3.93 -6.41
N ASP A 113 7.51 -5.17 -6.48
CA ASP A 113 8.93 -5.50 -6.55
C ASP A 113 9.28 -5.97 -7.95
N ILE A 114 10.47 -5.61 -8.37
CA ILE A 114 11.01 -5.91 -9.69
C ILE A 114 12.25 -6.75 -9.52
N GLU A 115 12.24 -7.90 -10.16
CA GLU A 115 13.37 -8.81 -10.18
C GLU A 115 13.86 -8.98 -11.61
N TYR A 116 15.19 -8.91 -11.81
CA TYR A 116 15.81 -9.27 -13.06
C TYR A 116 16.67 -10.51 -12.88
N PHE A 117 16.49 -11.45 -13.79
CA PHE A 117 17.30 -12.66 -13.90
C PHE A 117 18.14 -12.59 -15.16
N GLY A 118 19.43 -12.59 -14.97
CA GLY A 118 20.44 -12.56 -15.99
C GLY A 118 21.21 -13.87 -16.13
N LYS A 119 22.52 -13.76 -16.31
CA LYS A 119 23.45 -14.90 -16.39
C LYS A 119 24.80 -14.48 -15.84
N ALA A 120 25.27 -15.16 -14.81
CA ALA A 120 26.59 -14.94 -14.22
C ALA A 120 27.72 -15.25 -15.22
N ALA A 121 28.78 -14.47 -15.13
CA ALA A 121 30.03 -14.68 -15.86
C ALA A 121 31.19 -14.01 -15.12
N HIS A 122 32.42 -14.42 -15.40
CA HIS A 122 33.61 -13.75 -14.87
C HIS A 122 33.79 -12.39 -15.53
N ALA A 123 33.74 -11.31 -14.73
CA ALA A 123 33.67 -9.94 -15.28
C ALA A 123 34.85 -9.53 -16.18
N SER A 124 36.07 -10.04 -15.94
CA SER A 124 37.23 -9.75 -16.79
C SER A 124 37.58 -10.85 -17.79
N GLY A 125 37.21 -12.11 -17.52
CA GLY A 125 37.61 -13.24 -18.36
C GLY A 125 36.62 -13.59 -19.45
N SER A 126 35.33 -13.48 -19.17
CA SER A 126 34.26 -13.96 -20.07
C SER A 126 32.96 -13.18 -19.93
N ALA A 127 33.01 -11.89 -19.64
CA ALA A 127 31.83 -11.04 -19.45
C ALA A 127 30.83 -11.11 -20.62
N TYR A 128 31.34 -11.30 -21.85
CA TYR A 128 30.55 -11.33 -23.10
C TYR A 128 29.55 -12.49 -23.18
N VAL A 129 29.68 -13.53 -22.35
CA VAL A 129 28.71 -14.65 -22.29
C VAL A 129 27.68 -14.47 -21.18
N GLY A 130 27.86 -13.41 -20.35
CA GLY A 130 26.94 -13.07 -19.26
C GLY A 130 25.75 -12.24 -19.75
N LYS A 131 24.77 -12.09 -18.86
CA LYS A 131 23.68 -11.12 -18.97
C LYS A 131 23.60 -10.38 -17.63
N ASN A 132 23.89 -9.09 -17.64
CA ASN A 132 24.04 -8.31 -16.42
C ASN A 132 22.66 -7.85 -15.89
N ALA A 133 22.18 -8.46 -14.83
CA ALA A 133 20.94 -8.07 -14.19
C ALA A 133 21.03 -6.69 -13.51
N LEU A 134 22.23 -6.24 -13.09
CA LEU A 134 22.43 -4.91 -12.52
C LEU A 134 22.29 -3.82 -13.59
N ASP A 135 22.80 -4.05 -14.81
CA ASP A 135 22.59 -3.11 -15.91
C ASP A 135 21.10 -2.97 -16.24
N ALA A 136 20.34 -4.07 -16.22
CA ALA A 136 18.88 -4.01 -16.36
C ALA A 136 18.24 -3.14 -15.27
N GLN A 137 18.68 -3.29 -14.03
CA GLN A 137 18.17 -2.52 -12.89
C GLN A 137 18.48 -1.03 -13.01
N ILE A 138 19.70 -0.68 -13.43
CA ILE A 138 20.15 0.72 -13.66
C ILE A 138 19.39 1.34 -14.82
N LEU A 139 19.24 0.64 -15.94
CA LEU A 139 18.46 1.11 -17.08
C LEU A 139 16.99 1.32 -16.71
N ALA A 140 16.41 0.41 -15.95
CA ALA A 140 15.06 0.55 -15.44
C ALA A 140 14.89 1.81 -14.58
N TYR A 141 15.83 2.07 -13.66
CA TYR A 141 15.82 3.27 -12.82
C TYR A 141 15.90 4.55 -13.68
N ASN A 142 16.75 4.55 -14.72
CA ASN A 142 16.88 5.67 -15.64
C ASN A 142 15.62 5.87 -16.50
N ASN A 143 15.00 4.79 -16.99
CA ASN A 143 13.73 4.85 -17.72
C ASN A 143 12.62 5.47 -16.86
N ILE A 144 12.52 5.07 -15.58
CA ILE A 144 11.60 5.67 -14.62
C ILE A 144 11.94 7.15 -14.39
N SER A 145 13.21 7.50 -14.28
CA SER A 145 13.64 8.89 -14.10
C SER A 145 13.25 9.77 -15.29
N ALA A 146 13.39 9.26 -16.50
CA ALA A 146 12.94 9.95 -17.71
C ALA A 146 11.41 10.09 -17.76
N LEU A 147 10.66 9.07 -17.31
CA LEU A 147 9.20 9.11 -17.26
C LEU A 147 8.67 10.17 -16.27
N ARG A 148 9.39 10.44 -15.17
CA ARG A 148 8.93 11.34 -14.10
C ARG A 148 8.56 12.74 -14.59
N GLN A 149 9.23 13.26 -15.61
CA GLN A 149 8.92 14.58 -16.18
C GLN A 149 7.52 14.65 -16.79
N GLN A 150 6.97 13.53 -17.27
CA GLN A 150 5.66 13.45 -17.92
C GLN A 150 4.54 12.99 -16.98
N LEU A 151 4.82 12.88 -15.67
CA LEU A 151 3.82 12.53 -14.67
C LEU A 151 2.98 13.75 -14.28
N GLN A 152 1.72 13.50 -13.96
CA GLN A 152 0.87 14.54 -13.36
C GLN A 152 1.43 14.95 -11.98
N PRO A 153 1.19 16.17 -11.49
CA PRO A 153 1.73 16.65 -10.21
C PRO A 153 1.46 15.74 -9.01
N VAL A 154 0.31 15.06 -9.01
CA VAL A 154 -0.11 14.12 -7.95
C VAL A 154 0.39 12.69 -8.17
N GLU A 155 0.84 12.36 -9.37
CA GLU A 155 1.41 11.04 -9.68
C GLU A 155 2.85 10.95 -9.18
N LYS A 156 3.15 9.89 -8.46
CA LYS A 156 4.50 9.64 -7.94
C LYS A 156 4.94 8.22 -8.22
N VAL A 157 6.23 8.08 -8.51
CA VAL A 157 6.92 6.80 -8.54
C VAL A 157 8.27 6.96 -7.88
N HIS A 158 8.54 6.14 -6.89
CA HIS A 158 9.80 6.11 -6.16
C HIS A 158 10.12 4.68 -5.75
N GLY A 159 11.40 4.39 -5.64
CA GLY A 159 11.84 3.05 -5.30
C GLY A 159 13.31 3.02 -4.94
N ILE A 160 13.72 1.86 -4.45
CA ILE A 160 15.09 1.55 -4.05
C ILE A 160 15.52 0.24 -4.68
N ILE A 161 16.81 0.09 -4.94
CA ILE A 161 17.44 -1.20 -5.27
C ILE A 161 17.71 -1.91 -3.94
N THR A 162 17.11 -3.07 -3.74
CA THR A 162 17.24 -3.85 -2.51
C THR A 162 18.32 -4.92 -2.61
N HIS A 163 18.66 -5.34 -3.85
CA HIS A 163 19.76 -6.27 -4.14
C HIS A 163 20.36 -5.94 -5.50
N GLY A 164 21.69 -5.74 -5.56
CA GLY A 164 22.38 -5.33 -6.78
C GLY A 164 23.48 -6.29 -7.24
N GLY A 165 23.59 -7.48 -6.64
CA GLY A 165 24.65 -8.48 -6.92
C GLY A 165 25.56 -8.72 -5.72
N GLU A 166 26.45 -9.73 -5.82
CA GLU A 166 27.23 -10.26 -4.70
C GLU A 166 28.68 -9.77 -4.70
N SER A 167 29.30 -9.64 -5.87
CA SER A 167 30.73 -9.32 -5.98
C SER A 167 31.08 -8.60 -7.27
N PRO A 168 32.02 -7.63 -7.26
CA PRO A 168 32.35 -6.81 -8.43
C PRO A 168 33.07 -7.59 -9.55
N ASN A 169 33.63 -8.76 -9.27
CA ASN A 169 34.29 -9.61 -10.26
C ASN A 169 33.36 -10.63 -10.93
N ILE A 170 32.07 -10.62 -10.58
CA ILE A 170 31.04 -11.49 -11.15
C ILE A 170 29.95 -10.62 -11.79
N ILE A 171 29.59 -10.90 -13.05
CA ILE A 171 28.42 -10.29 -13.66
C ILE A 171 27.17 -10.74 -12.89
N PRO A 172 26.39 -9.81 -12.31
CA PRO A 172 25.21 -10.17 -11.52
C PRO A 172 24.15 -10.88 -12.36
N ASP A 173 23.71 -12.04 -11.91
CA ASP A 173 22.63 -12.82 -12.54
C ASP A 173 21.27 -12.64 -11.87
N TYR A 174 21.23 -11.93 -10.74
CA TYR A 174 20.01 -11.57 -10.06
C TYR A 174 20.10 -10.19 -9.42
N THR A 175 19.03 -9.41 -9.57
CA THR A 175 18.86 -8.14 -8.85
C THR A 175 17.39 -7.92 -8.47
N ARG A 176 17.17 -7.13 -7.43
CA ARG A 176 15.81 -6.79 -6.95
C ARG A 176 15.70 -5.32 -6.58
N SER A 177 14.54 -4.75 -6.85
CA SER A 177 14.16 -3.41 -6.40
C SER A 177 12.72 -3.36 -5.93
N SER A 178 12.41 -2.43 -5.05
CA SER A 178 11.06 -2.22 -4.52
C SER A 178 10.59 -0.81 -4.89
N TRP A 179 9.35 -0.70 -5.37
CA TRP A 179 8.79 0.54 -5.92
C TRP A 179 7.39 0.80 -5.39
N MET A 180 7.13 2.07 -5.08
CA MET A 180 5.79 2.58 -4.77
C MET A 180 5.29 3.48 -5.89
N ILE A 181 4.04 3.26 -6.28
CA ILE A 181 3.34 4.01 -7.32
C ILE A 181 2.14 4.68 -6.66
N ARG A 182 1.97 5.97 -6.89
CA ARG A 182 0.87 6.74 -6.30
C ARG A 182 0.17 7.58 -7.37
N ALA A 183 -1.16 7.64 -7.28
CA ALA A 183 -1.99 8.50 -8.12
C ALA A 183 -3.23 8.95 -7.36
N GLN A 184 -3.86 10.04 -7.81
CA GLN A 184 -5.04 10.58 -7.13
C GLN A 184 -6.20 9.58 -7.06
N LYS A 185 -6.43 8.85 -8.14
CA LYS A 185 -7.51 7.85 -8.26
C LYS A 185 -6.97 6.51 -8.69
N THR A 186 -7.63 5.44 -8.29
CA THR A 186 -7.31 4.05 -8.66
C THR A 186 -7.22 3.87 -10.19
N LYS A 187 -8.12 4.50 -10.96
CA LYS A 187 -8.07 4.47 -12.42
C LYS A 187 -6.76 5.05 -12.97
N ASP A 188 -6.27 6.14 -12.41
CA ASP A 188 -5.02 6.78 -12.83
C ASP A 188 -3.82 5.98 -12.38
N LEU A 189 -3.88 5.36 -11.19
CA LEU A 189 -2.88 4.43 -10.69
C LEU A 189 -2.67 3.26 -11.66
N ASN A 190 -3.75 2.62 -12.11
CA ASN A 190 -3.71 1.50 -13.04
C ASN A 190 -3.14 1.90 -14.43
N ARG A 191 -3.44 3.12 -14.88
CA ARG A 191 -2.85 3.68 -16.10
C ARG A 191 -1.36 3.95 -15.94
N LEU A 192 -0.96 4.52 -14.81
CA LEU A 192 0.44 4.84 -14.50
C LEU A 192 1.27 3.57 -14.35
N GLU A 193 0.76 2.56 -13.66
CA GLU A 193 1.41 1.27 -13.49
C GLU A 193 1.81 0.64 -14.83
N LYS A 194 0.93 0.66 -15.82
CA LYS A 194 1.23 0.14 -17.17
C LYS A 194 2.43 0.83 -17.81
N LYS A 195 2.56 2.16 -17.64
CA LYS A 195 3.71 2.92 -18.15
C LYS A 195 5.00 2.52 -17.44
N ILE A 196 4.92 2.36 -16.12
CA ILE A 196 6.04 1.97 -15.26
C ILE A 196 6.52 0.56 -15.61
N ILE A 197 5.60 -0.39 -15.77
CA ILE A 197 5.94 -1.76 -16.19
C ILE A 197 6.63 -1.77 -17.57
N ASN A 198 6.22 -0.90 -18.49
CA ASN A 198 6.90 -0.79 -19.78
C ASN A 198 8.34 -0.28 -19.65
N CYS A 199 8.64 0.59 -18.68
CA CYS A 199 10.02 0.99 -18.39
C CYS A 199 10.88 -0.21 -17.95
N PHE A 200 10.34 -1.07 -17.10
CA PHE A 200 11.01 -2.30 -16.65
C PHE A 200 11.18 -3.31 -17.79
N LYS A 201 10.15 -3.49 -18.62
CA LYS A 201 10.22 -4.37 -19.80
C LYS A 201 11.29 -3.92 -20.79
N GLY A 202 11.37 -2.62 -21.09
CA GLY A 202 12.40 -2.08 -21.98
C GLY A 202 13.83 -2.32 -21.48
N ALA A 203 14.05 -2.22 -20.17
CA ALA A 203 15.34 -2.53 -19.57
C ALA A 203 15.69 -4.03 -19.66
N ALA A 204 14.71 -4.91 -19.44
CA ALA A 204 14.89 -6.35 -19.62
C ALA A 204 15.26 -6.72 -21.06
N GLU A 205 14.54 -6.15 -22.02
CA GLU A 205 14.73 -6.40 -23.44
C GLU A 205 16.13 -5.95 -23.90
N SER A 206 16.56 -4.74 -23.52
CA SER A 206 17.85 -4.19 -23.92
C SER A 206 19.04 -4.95 -23.34
N THR A 207 18.90 -5.63 -22.20
CA THR A 207 19.97 -6.42 -21.54
C THR A 207 19.87 -7.91 -21.80
N GLY A 208 18.76 -8.37 -22.38
CA GLY A 208 18.46 -9.78 -22.55
C GLY A 208 18.17 -10.53 -21.24
N CYS A 209 17.90 -9.80 -20.14
CA CYS A 209 17.50 -10.38 -18.87
C CYS A 209 16.02 -10.74 -18.87
N LYS A 210 15.63 -11.69 -17.99
CA LYS A 210 14.23 -12.00 -17.73
C LYS A 210 13.71 -11.09 -16.63
N LEU A 211 12.57 -10.44 -16.86
CA LEU A 211 11.84 -9.64 -15.86
C LEU A 211 10.85 -10.53 -15.13
N ASN A 212 10.78 -10.39 -13.82
CA ASN A 212 9.68 -10.82 -12.98
C ASN A 212 9.12 -9.62 -12.21
N VAL A 213 7.81 -9.46 -12.22
CA VAL A 213 7.10 -8.43 -11.46
C VAL A 213 6.37 -9.14 -10.33
N VAL A 214 6.74 -8.83 -9.10
CA VAL A 214 6.10 -9.37 -7.90
C VAL A 214 5.14 -8.30 -7.39
N GLU A 215 3.86 -8.59 -7.47
CA GLU A 215 2.84 -7.71 -6.94
C GLU A 215 2.85 -7.75 -5.40
N GLY A 216 2.65 -6.59 -4.78
CA GLY A 216 2.52 -6.47 -3.34
C GLY A 216 1.17 -6.99 -2.82
N ASN A 217 0.94 -6.78 -1.54
CA ASN A 217 -0.26 -7.27 -0.82
C ASN A 217 -1.57 -6.56 -1.23
N GLY A 218 -1.64 -6.02 -2.43
CA GLY A 218 -2.82 -5.36 -2.96
C GLY A 218 -2.62 -3.85 -3.19
N THR A 219 -3.68 -3.24 -3.64
CA THR A 219 -3.75 -1.79 -3.91
C THR A 219 -4.58 -1.14 -2.82
N TYR A 220 -4.05 -0.10 -2.18
CA TYR A 220 -4.90 0.82 -1.44
C TYR A 220 -5.55 1.79 -2.44
N GLU A 221 -6.85 1.73 -2.53
CA GLU A 221 -7.62 2.62 -3.39
C GLU A 221 -7.71 4.03 -2.78
N ASN A 222 -8.03 5.01 -3.60
CA ASN A 222 -8.29 6.35 -3.09
C ASN A 222 -9.54 6.38 -2.21
N LEU A 223 -9.51 7.19 -1.16
CA LEU A 223 -10.68 7.40 -0.33
C LEU A 223 -11.78 8.12 -1.12
N VAL A 224 -13.00 7.65 -0.95
CA VAL A 224 -14.23 8.34 -1.37
C VAL A 224 -15.10 8.48 -0.12
N THR A 225 -15.12 9.68 0.44
CA THR A 225 -15.87 9.97 1.65
C THR A 225 -17.38 9.99 1.34
N ASP A 226 -18.18 9.36 2.20
CA ASP A 226 -19.65 9.46 2.11
C ASP A 226 -20.10 10.86 2.51
N GLU A 227 -20.69 11.59 1.57
CA GLU A 227 -21.09 13.00 1.76
C GLU A 227 -22.12 13.19 2.88
N LYS A 228 -23.00 12.20 3.11
CA LYS A 228 -23.99 12.28 4.17
C LYS A 228 -23.33 12.12 5.56
N LEU A 229 -22.45 11.16 5.69
CA LEU A 229 -21.68 10.97 6.94
C LEU A 229 -20.79 12.19 7.23
N LYS A 230 -20.15 12.73 6.22
CA LYS A 230 -19.35 13.95 6.31
C LYS A 230 -20.15 15.10 6.89
N LEU A 231 -21.35 15.38 6.35
CA LEU A 231 -22.21 16.44 6.84
C LEU A 231 -22.66 16.20 8.29
N ILE A 232 -23.06 14.97 8.63
CA ILE A 232 -23.45 14.59 10.00
C ILE A 232 -22.28 14.82 10.96
N PHE A 233 -21.08 14.39 10.58
CA PHE A 233 -19.89 14.58 11.43
C PHE A 233 -19.58 16.08 11.62
N MET A 234 -19.59 16.87 10.57
CA MET A 234 -19.36 18.32 10.64
C MET A 234 -20.37 19.06 11.51
N GLU A 235 -21.61 18.63 11.51
CA GLU A 235 -22.66 19.23 12.34
C GLU A 235 -22.46 18.92 13.83
N ASN A 236 -22.02 17.72 14.17
CA ASN A 236 -21.83 17.24 15.54
C ASN A 236 -20.43 17.54 16.10
N SER A 237 -19.48 18.01 15.33
CA SER A 237 -18.12 18.34 15.74
C SER A 237 -17.88 19.84 16.06
N LYS A 238 -18.95 20.63 16.08
CA LYS A 238 -18.94 22.03 16.51
C LYS A 238 -19.06 22.12 18.02
#